data_92f86bd099fd73a51cc292861d9c2073
#
_entry.id   92f86bd099fd73a51cc292861d9c2073
#
_cell.length_a   1.000
_cell.length_b   1.000
_cell.length_c   1.000
_cell.angle_alpha   90.00
_cell.angle_beta   90.00
_cell.angle_gamma   90.00
#
_symmetry.space_group_name_H-M   'P 1'
#
loop_
_entity.id
_entity.type
_entity.pdbx_description
1 polymer ?
#
loop_
_entity_poly.entity_id
_entity_poly.type
_entity_poly.pdbx_seq_one_letter_code
_entity_poly.pdbx_strand_id
1 'polypeptide(L)'
;RTQQSYYAYGGLSVKQNFDLTGGTFYLESNLAYMRNFGSNSATQLTSVPIRIGYSQSLVGYNSFKWERRIEPLKYERVKKEFLYNVEKVSETATNYFFSLAMAQAEYNLAKENLASTDTLYRIGQQRHRIAAISQADLLTLKLDRVNAQNTLQNKASDLKRAMFSLASFLNLDKNTQIKLELPSRPEMVDIPVD
;
A
#
# COMPACT_ATOMS: atom_id res chain seq x y z
N ARG A 1 -55.01 13.39 12.80
CA ARG A 1 -55.09 11.98 13.26
C ARG A 1 -53.85 11.26 12.73
N THR A 2 -52.91 10.91 13.59
CA THR A 2 -51.73 10.10 13.26
C THR A 2 -52.13 8.64 13.20
N GLN A 3 -51.97 8.01 12.05
CA GLN A 3 -52.15 6.58 11.87
C GLN A 3 -50.78 5.92 11.94
N GLN A 4 -50.59 4.98 12.84
CA GLN A 4 -49.35 4.21 12.97
C GLN A 4 -49.58 2.81 12.41
N SER A 5 -48.61 2.29 11.67
CA SER A 5 -48.64 0.93 11.14
C SER A 5 -47.29 0.25 11.41
N TYR A 6 -47.36 -1.02 11.78
CA TYR A 6 -46.22 -1.91 11.92
C TYR A 6 -46.23 -2.90 10.75
N TYR A 7 -45.11 -3.06 10.11
CA TYR A 7 -44.92 -3.96 8.98
C TYR A 7 -43.71 -4.86 9.23
N ALA A 8 -43.89 -6.16 9.11
CA ALA A 8 -42.81 -7.15 9.15
C ALA A 8 -42.90 -8.04 7.91
N TYR A 9 -41.73 -8.26 7.28
CA TYR A 9 -41.63 -9.07 6.07
C TYR A 9 -40.52 -10.08 6.22
N GLY A 10 -40.76 -11.33 5.82
CA GLY A 10 -39.79 -12.39 5.73
C GLY A 10 -39.99 -13.14 4.40
N GLY A 11 -38.87 -13.44 3.72
CA GLY A 11 -38.96 -14.17 2.46
C GLY A 11 -37.68 -14.98 2.18
N LEU A 12 -37.86 -16.09 1.50
CA LEU A 12 -36.80 -16.92 0.95
C LEU A 12 -36.92 -16.94 -0.56
N SER A 13 -35.81 -16.78 -1.27
CA SER A 13 -35.77 -16.90 -2.71
C SER A 13 -34.58 -17.73 -3.17
N VAL A 14 -34.79 -18.63 -4.12
CA VAL A 14 -33.76 -19.37 -4.81
C VAL A 14 -33.87 -19.02 -6.30
N LYS A 15 -32.74 -18.63 -6.91
CA LYS A 15 -32.66 -18.27 -8.33
C LYS A 15 -31.61 -19.12 -9.02
N GLN A 16 -31.96 -19.72 -10.13
CA GLN A 16 -31.05 -20.51 -10.96
C GLN A 16 -31.03 -19.96 -12.37
N ASN A 17 -29.87 -19.55 -12.82
CA ASN A 17 -29.64 -19.04 -14.16
C ASN A 17 -29.27 -20.19 -15.11
N PHE A 18 -29.85 -20.19 -16.30
CA PHE A 18 -29.55 -21.15 -17.37
C PHE A 18 -28.76 -20.47 -18.47
N ASP A 19 -27.55 -20.92 -18.69
CA ASP A 19 -26.65 -20.39 -19.71
C ASP A 19 -27.08 -20.75 -21.15
N LEU A 20 -27.81 -21.85 -21.30
CA LEU A 20 -28.26 -22.33 -22.61
C LEU A 20 -29.34 -21.43 -23.21
N THR A 21 -30.32 -21.03 -22.39
CA THR A 21 -31.49 -20.24 -22.82
C THR A 21 -31.35 -18.74 -22.49
N GLY A 22 -30.50 -18.39 -21.52
CA GLY A 22 -30.39 -17.03 -21.01
C GLY A 22 -31.51 -16.66 -20.04
N GLY A 23 -32.28 -17.65 -19.57
CA GLY A 23 -33.38 -17.47 -18.65
C GLY A 23 -32.99 -17.69 -17.17
N THR A 24 -33.84 -17.25 -16.26
CA THR A 24 -33.70 -17.44 -14.82
C THR A 24 -34.94 -18.14 -14.29
N PHE A 25 -34.74 -19.25 -13.61
CA PHE A 25 -35.74 -19.96 -12.86
C PHE A 25 -35.71 -19.44 -11.41
N TYR A 26 -36.86 -19.16 -10.81
CA TYR A 26 -36.94 -18.70 -9.45
C TYR A 26 -38.03 -19.42 -8.64
N LEU A 27 -37.70 -19.66 -7.38
CA LEU A 27 -38.57 -20.20 -6.36
C LEU A 27 -38.58 -19.20 -5.21
N GLU A 28 -39.78 -18.71 -4.83
CA GLU A 28 -39.92 -17.70 -3.79
C GLU A 28 -41.00 -18.14 -2.79
N SER A 29 -40.76 -17.82 -1.52
CA SER A 29 -41.73 -17.97 -0.42
C SER A 29 -41.71 -16.69 0.40
N ASN A 30 -42.86 -16.07 0.62
CA ASN A 30 -42.97 -14.78 1.27
C ASN A 30 -44.05 -14.81 2.37
N LEU A 31 -43.74 -14.17 3.50
CA LEU A 31 -44.68 -13.91 4.60
C LEU A 31 -44.61 -12.43 4.97
N ALA A 32 -45.73 -11.76 4.96
CA ALA A 32 -45.87 -10.36 5.39
C ALA A 32 -46.91 -10.21 6.46
N TYR A 33 -46.55 -9.52 7.51
CA TYR A 33 -47.44 -9.16 8.62
C TYR A 33 -47.59 -7.65 8.71
N MET A 34 -48.82 -7.16 8.67
CA MET A 34 -49.14 -5.74 8.81
C MET A 34 -50.13 -5.53 9.90
N ARG A 35 -49.88 -4.60 10.81
CA ARG A 35 -50.80 -4.19 11.88
C ARG A 35 -50.95 -2.67 11.87
N ASN A 36 -52.16 -2.21 11.70
CA ASN A 36 -52.53 -0.80 11.80
C ASN A 36 -53.08 -0.49 13.18
N PHE A 37 -52.66 0.63 13.77
CA PHE A 37 -53.08 1.13 15.07
C PHE A 37 -53.95 2.40 14.88
N GLY A 38 -55.01 2.57 15.65
CA GLY A 38 -55.88 3.73 15.62
C GLY A 38 -57.37 3.36 15.59
N SER A 39 -58.22 4.30 15.16
CA SER A 39 -59.68 4.11 15.15
C SER A 39 -60.16 2.94 14.25
N ASN A 40 -59.35 2.53 13.27
CA ASN A 40 -59.56 1.33 12.45
C ASN A 40 -58.36 0.40 12.61
N SER A 41 -58.25 -0.25 13.76
CA SER A 41 -57.17 -1.24 13.94
C SER A 41 -57.48 -2.48 13.10
N ALA A 42 -56.54 -2.87 12.24
CA ALA A 42 -56.65 -4.08 11.42
C ALA A 42 -55.31 -4.82 11.44
N THR A 43 -55.39 -6.12 11.50
CA THR A 43 -54.23 -6.99 11.37
C THR A 43 -54.39 -7.80 10.09
N GLN A 44 -53.34 -7.77 9.22
CA GLN A 44 -53.35 -8.51 7.97
C GLN A 44 -52.10 -9.39 7.92
N LEU A 45 -52.31 -10.66 7.64
CA LEU A 45 -51.27 -11.63 7.39
C LEU A 45 -51.40 -12.05 5.91
N THR A 46 -50.35 -11.81 5.13
CA THR A 46 -50.29 -12.21 3.74
C THR A 46 -49.18 -13.22 3.56
N SER A 47 -49.51 -14.38 3.04
CA SER A 47 -48.55 -15.46 2.80
C SER A 47 -48.60 -15.90 1.33
N VAL A 48 -47.46 -16.01 0.72
CA VAL A 48 -47.26 -16.72 -0.54
C VAL A 48 -46.39 -17.93 -0.23
N PRO A 49 -46.99 -19.09 0.01
CA PRO A 49 -46.25 -20.28 0.47
C PRO A 49 -45.13 -20.68 -0.50
N ILE A 50 -45.46 -20.74 -1.78
CA ILE A 50 -44.51 -21.08 -2.84
C ILE A 50 -44.93 -20.37 -4.12
N ARG A 51 -44.00 -19.67 -4.73
CA ARG A 51 -44.12 -19.13 -6.07
C ARG A 51 -42.98 -19.68 -6.90
N ILE A 52 -43.31 -20.30 -8.02
CA ILE A 52 -42.35 -20.79 -9.02
C ILE A 52 -42.51 -19.98 -10.29
N GLY A 53 -41.42 -19.52 -10.87
CA GLY A 53 -41.48 -18.79 -12.11
C GLY A 53 -40.22 -18.94 -12.94
N TYR A 54 -40.39 -18.69 -14.21
CA TYR A 54 -39.31 -18.65 -15.20
C TYR A 54 -39.38 -17.33 -15.95
N SER A 55 -38.24 -16.63 -15.98
CA SER A 55 -38.09 -15.36 -16.68
C SER A 55 -37.05 -15.51 -17.79
N GLN A 56 -37.41 -15.18 -19.02
CA GLN A 56 -36.51 -15.22 -20.15
C GLN A 56 -36.71 -13.99 -21.05
N SER A 57 -35.59 -13.41 -21.46
CA SER A 57 -35.59 -12.40 -22.51
C SER A 57 -35.72 -13.09 -23.86
N LEU A 58 -36.76 -12.75 -24.63
CA LEU A 58 -36.98 -13.31 -25.96
C LEU A 58 -36.17 -12.56 -27.05
N VAL A 59 -35.86 -11.29 -26.78
CA VAL A 59 -35.08 -10.44 -27.67
C VAL A 59 -33.92 -9.85 -26.92
N GLY A 60 -32.73 -10.36 -27.18
CA GLY A 60 -31.53 -9.91 -26.48
C GLY A 60 -30.41 -10.93 -26.54
N TYR A 61 -29.21 -10.52 -26.15
CA TYR A 61 -28.09 -11.45 -26.06
C TYR A 61 -28.14 -12.26 -24.74
N ASN A 62 -27.68 -13.50 -24.82
CA ASN A 62 -27.61 -14.35 -23.63
C ASN A 62 -26.41 -13.96 -22.75
N SER A 63 -26.65 -13.16 -21.70
CA SER A 63 -25.62 -12.67 -20.77
C SER A 63 -24.88 -13.82 -20.06
N PHE A 64 -25.59 -14.86 -19.64
CA PHE A 64 -25.01 -15.97 -18.88
C PHE A 64 -24.02 -16.80 -19.71
N LYS A 65 -24.28 -16.96 -21.00
CA LYS A 65 -23.36 -17.60 -21.94
C LYS A 65 -22.06 -16.81 -22.10
N TRP A 66 -22.16 -15.49 -22.16
CA TRP A 66 -20.99 -14.63 -22.25
C TRP A 66 -20.23 -14.53 -20.91
N GLU A 67 -20.91 -14.43 -19.81
CA GLU A 67 -20.30 -14.47 -18.47
C GLU A 67 -19.49 -15.75 -18.27
N ARG A 68 -20.06 -16.93 -18.62
CA ARG A 68 -19.34 -18.20 -18.57
C ARG A 68 -18.05 -18.22 -19.41
N ARG A 69 -18.02 -17.50 -20.53
CA ARG A 69 -16.80 -17.38 -21.35
C ARG A 69 -15.81 -16.35 -20.83
N ILE A 70 -16.30 -15.30 -20.23
CA ILE A 70 -15.49 -14.19 -19.75
C ILE A 70 -14.86 -14.51 -18.38
N GLU A 71 -15.55 -15.24 -17.51
CA GLU A 71 -15.05 -15.52 -16.15
C GLU A 71 -13.69 -16.23 -16.12
N PRO A 72 -13.40 -17.25 -16.93
CA PRO A 72 -12.06 -17.83 -16.99
C PRO A 72 -10.99 -16.82 -17.42
N LEU A 73 -11.30 -15.92 -18.36
CA LEU A 73 -10.37 -14.87 -18.80
C LEU A 73 -10.12 -13.83 -17.70
N LYS A 74 -11.15 -13.47 -16.95
CA LYS A 74 -11.01 -12.62 -15.78
C LYS A 74 -10.11 -13.27 -14.72
N TYR A 75 -10.30 -14.55 -14.47
CA TYR A 75 -9.46 -15.31 -13.54
C TYR A 75 -7.98 -15.29 -13.96
N GLU A 76 -7.70 -15.57 -15.23
CA GLU A 76 -6.33 -15.51 -15.77
C GLU A 76 -5.75 -14.10 -15.68
N ARG A 77 -6.56 -13.08 -15.95
CA ARG A 77 -6.14 -11.68 -15.77
C ARG A 77 -5.75 -11.38 -14.32
N VAL A 78 -6.61 -11.75 -13.35
CA VAL A 78 -6.35 -11.52 -11.93
C VAL A 78 -5.11 -12.26 -11.46
N LYS A 79 -4.87 -13.49 -11.96
CA LYS A 79 -3.66 -14.25 -11.67
C LYS A 79 -2.39 -13.53 -12.18
N LYS A 80 -2.43 -13.02 -13.40
CA LYS A 80 -1.31 -12.23 -13.95
C LYS A 80 -1.11 -10.91 -13.22
N GLU A 81 -2.20 -10.24 -12.84
CA GLU A 81 -2.17 -9.02 -12.04
C GLU A 81 -1.58 -9.24 -10.65
N PHE A 82 -1.89 -10.39 -10.04
CA PHE A 82 -1.27 -10.79 -8.77
C PHE A 82 0.24 -10.95 -8.91
N LEU A 83 0.72 -11.67 -9.93
CA LEU A 83 2.17 -11.81 -10.20
C LEU A 83 2.83 -10.45 -10.44
N TYR A 84 2.22 -9.60 -11.24
CA TYR A 84 2.71 -8.24 -11.47
C TYR A 84 2.82 -7.43 -10.17
N ASN A 85 1.82 -7.53 -9.29
CA ASN A 85 1.84 -6.83 -8.02
C ASN A 85 2.94 -7.38 -7.07
N VAL A 86 3.21 -8.69 -7.08
CA VAL A 86 4.32 -9.28 -6.33
C VAL A 86 5.67 -8.72 -6.80
N GLU A 87 5.88 -8.67 -8.12
CA GLU A 87 7.11 -8.11 -8.71
C GLU A 87 7.25 -6.62 -8.36
N LYS A 88 6.16 -5.86 -8.44
CA LYS A 88 6.16 -4.45 -8.08
C LYS A 88 6.48 -4.19 -6.61
N VAL A 89 5.99 -5.04 -5.70
CA VAL A 89 6.34 -4.98 -4.27
C VAL A 89 7.83 -5.28 -4.09
N SER A 90 8.37 -6.27 -4.80
CA SER A 90 9.79 -6.63 -4.76
C SER A 90 10.67 -5.50 -5.28
N GLU A 91 10.30 -4.86 -6.39
CA GLU A 91 10.96 -3.67 -6.91
C GLU A 91 10.97 -2.53 -5.89
N THR A 92 9.82 -2.26 -5.28
CA THR A 92 9.68 -1.20 -4.29
C THR A 92 10.53 -1.47 -3.05
N ALA A 93 10.54 -2.71 -2.56
CA ALA A 93 11.39 -3.14 -1.45
C ALA A 93 12.87 -2.94 -1.74
N THR A 94 13.30 -3.31 -2.95
CA THR A 94 14.67 -3.15 -3.44
C THR A 94 15.07 -1.66 -3.49
N ASN A 95 14.19 -0.80 -3.96
CA ASN A 95 14.44 0.64 -4.00
C ASN A 95 14.60 1.24 -2.60
N TYR A 96 13.77 0.86 -1.64
CA TYR A 96 13.93 1.30 -0.25
C TYR A 96 15.22 0.77 0.39
N PHE A 97 15.57 -0.49 0.11
CA PHE A 97 16.81 -1.08 0.58
C PHE A 97 18.04 -0.29 0.08
N PHE A 98 18.15 -0.05 -1.22
CA PHE A 98 19.28 0.68 -1.76
C PHE A 98 19.28 2.15 -1.36
N SER A 99 18.12 2.79 -1.21
CA SER A 99 18.04 4.15 -0.69
C SER A 99 18.60 4.26 0.73
N LEU A 100 18.31 3.29 1.59
CA LEU A 100 18.87 3.24 2.94
C LEU A 100 20.37 2.94 2.90
N ALA A 101 20.82 2.02 2.03
CA ALA A 101 22.22 1.67 1.88
C ALA A 101 23.06 2.89 1.45
N MET A 102 22.58 3.67 0.49
CA MET A 102 23.20 4.92 0.05
C MET A 102 23.25 5.95 1.17
N ALA A 103 22.15 6.16 1.87
CA ALA A 103 22.09 7.10 2.99
C ALA A 103 23.06 6.71 4.12
N GLN A 104 23.22 5.42 4.39
CA GLN A 104 24.18 4.90 5.38
C GLN A 104 25.63 5.14 4.93
N ALA A 105 25.96 4.91 3.64
CA ALA A 105 27.27 5.18 3.08
C ALA A 105 27.63 6.67 3.12
N GLU A 106 26.68 7.53 2.73
CA GLU A 106 26.86 8.98 2.75
C GLU A 106 27.04 9.53 4.18
N TYR A 107 26.29 9.00 5.14
CA TYR A 107 26.47 9.37 6.55
C TYR A 107 27.88 9.00 7.06
N ASN A 108 28.37 7.80 6.74
CA ASN A 108 29.69 7.35 7.14
C ASN A 108 30.78 8.24 6.48
N LEU A 109 30.63 8.56 5.20
CA LEU A 109 31.54 9.45 4.50
C LEU A 109 31.57 10.86 5.10
N ALA A 110 30.38 11.41 5.43
CA ALA A 110 30.27 12.72 6.09
C ALA A 110 30.94 12.72 7.49
N LYS A 111 30.83 11.60 8.22
CA LYS A 111 31.48 11.42 9.54
C LYS A 111 33.01 11.42 9.41
N GLU A 112 33.55 10.70 8.42
CA GLU A 112 34.99 10.67 8.13
C GLU A 112 35.49 12.04 7.68
N ASN A 113 34.74 12.73 6.83
CA ASN A 113 35.07 14.08 6.38
C ASN A 113 35.11 15.08 7.54
N LEU A 114 34.17 15.02 8.48
CA LEU A 114 34.21 15.86 9.68
C LEU A 114 35.44 15.55 10.55
N ALA A 115 35.82 14.29 10.73
CA ALA A 115 37.00 13.90 11.49
C ALA A 115 38.29 14.44 10.84
N SER A 116 38.37 14.41 9.50
CA SER A 116 39.50 14.94 8.74
C SER A 116 39.57 16.47 8.85
N THR A 117 38.46 17.19 8.64
CA THR A 117 38.41 18.66 8.75
C THR A 117 38.66 19.15 10.18
N ASP A 118 38.20 18.41 11.20
CA ASP A 118 38.51 18.74 12.61
C ASP A 118 40.01 18.62 12.91
N THR A 119 40.64 17.57 12.37
CA THR A 119 42.09 17.38 12.49
C THR A 119 42.86 18.51 11.80
N LEU A 120 42.47 18.88 10.57
CA LEU A 120 43.07 19.99 9.83
C LEU A 120 42.92 21.33 10.58
N TYR A 121 41.74 21.57 11.14
CA TYR A 121 41.50 22.80 11.93
C TYR A 121 42.40 22.84 13.19
N ARG A 122 42.56 21.72 13.91
CA ARG A 122 43.45 21.63 15.09
C ARG A 122 44.92 21.88 14.71
N ILE A 123 45.37 21.30 13.61
CA ILE A 123 46.72 21.56 13.08
C ILE A 123 46.84 23.04 12.69
N GLY A 124 45.85 23.62 12.04
CA GLY A 124 45.81 25.02 11.68
C GLY A 124 45.90 25.95 12.91
N GLN A 125 45.20 25.64 14.00
CA GLN A 125 45.31 26.39 15.25
C GLN A 125 46.72 26.35 15.82
N GLN A 126 47.38 25.21 15.80
CA GLN A 126 48.78 25.10 16.28
C GLN A 126 49.73 25.90 15.41
N ARG A 127 49.59 25.83 14.08
CA ARG A 127 50.46 26.57 13.12
C ARG A 127 50.22 28.09 13.24
N HIS A 128 49.01 28.53 13.46
CA HIS A 128 48.70 29.96 13.68
C HIS A 128 49.33 30.50 14.97
N ARG A 129 49.38 29.71 16.04
CA ARG A 129 50.05 30.09 17.31
C ARG A 129 51.53 30.40 17.13
N ILE A 130 52.18 29.75 16.19
CA ILE A 130 53.60 30.00 15.84
C ILE A 130 53.76 30.89 14.60
N ALA A 131 52.71 31.64 14.24
CA ALA A 131 52.67 32.52 13.06
C ALA A 131 53.01 31.87 11.73
N ALA A 132 52.82 30.51 11.61
CA ALA A 132 53.12 29.79 10.38
C ALA A 132 51.98 29.80 9.34
N ILE A 133 50.75 30.22 9.72
CA ILE A 133 49.63 30.48 8.82
C ILE A 133 48.91 31.80 9.19
N SER A 134 48.23 32.40 8.21
CA SER A 134 47.48 33.63 8.40
C SER A 134 46.16 33.41 9.16
N GLN A 135 45.59 34.51 9.70
CA GLN A 135 44.29 34.48 10.31
C GLN A 135 43.18 34.10 9.29
N ALA A 136 43.34 34.53 8.04
CA ALA A 136 42.39 34.18 6.97
C ALA A 136 42.37 32.67 6.69
N ASP A 137 43.55 32.03 6.62
CA ASP A 137 43.67 30.60 6.44
C ASP A 137 43.03 29.81 7.57
N LEU A 138 43.24 30.27 8.83
CA LEU A 138 42.61 29.65 10.01
C LEU A 138 41.08 29.79 9.99
N LEU A 139 40.56 30.93 9.55
CA LEU A 139 39.11 31.11 9.39
C LEU A 139 38.54 30.25 8.29
N THR A 140 39.26 30.02 7.19
CA THR A 140 38.85 29.08 6.12
C THR A 140 38.74 27.65 6.67
N LEU A 141 39.77 27.15 7.39
CA LEU A 141 39.72 25.82 8.01
C LEU A 141 38.58 25.70 9.04
N LYS A 142 38.26 26.76 9.78
CA LYS A 142 37.11 26.80 10.68
C LYS A 142 35.79 26.72 9.94
N LEU A 143 35.67 27.42 8.80
CA LEU A 143 34.48 27.37 7.94
C LEU A 143 34.27 25.96 7.36
N ASP A 144 35.34 25.34 6.87
CA ASP A 144 35.30 23.98 6.33
C ASP A 144 34.81 22.97 7.38
N ARG A 145 35.31 23.09 8.63
CA ARG A 145 34.85 22.27 9.75
C ARG A 145 33.37 22.46 10.05
N VAL A 146 32.88 23.73 10.07
CA VAL A 146 31.47 24.04 10.31
C VAL A 146 30.59 23.48 9.19
N ASN A 147 31.03 23.62 7.94
CA ASN A 147 30.33 23.07 6.78
C ASN A 147 30.27 21.54 6.84
N ALA A 148 31.36 20.87 7.20
CA ALA A 148 31.40 19.41 7.37
C ALA A 148 30.46 18.96 8.50
N GLN A 149 30.37 19.73 9.61
CA GLN A 149 29.44 19.45 10.70
C GLN A 149 27.97 19.58 10.27
N ASN A 150 27.63 20.62 9.52
CA ASN A 150 26.28 20.81 8.96
C ASN A 150 25.93 19.69 7.97
N THR A 151 26.88 19.29 7.14
CA THR A 151 26.71 18.18 6.19
C THR A 151 26.42 16.87 6.94
N LEU A 152 27.18 16.56 7.99
CA LEU A 152 26.95 15.37 8.81
C LEU A 152 25.52 15.38 9.43
N GLN A 153 25.06 16.53 9.91
CA GLN A 153 23.73 16.64 10.51
C GLN A 153 22.63 16.43 9.48
N ASN A 154 22.81 16.97 8.27
CA ASN A 154 21.89 16.75 7.16
C ASN A 154 21.85 15.27 6.77
N LYS A 155 23.01 14.62 6.61
CA LYS A 155 23.10 13.20 6.27
C LYS A 155 22.56 12.28 7.37
N ALA A 156 22.69 12.68 8.64
CA ALA A 156 22.05 11.98 9.75
C ALA A 156 20.52 12.03 9.67
N SER A 157 19.97 13.17 9.24
CA SER A 157 18.52 13.33 9.02
C SER A 157 18.03 12.52 7.82
N ASP A 158 18.82 12.48 6.72
CA ASP A 158 18.52 11.69 5.53
C ASP A 158 18.51 10.18 5.86
N LEU A 159 19.49 9.73 6.63
CA LEU A 159 19.57 8.34 7.11
C LEU A 159 18.33 7.97 7.94
N LYS A 160 17.92 8.83 8.87
CA LYS A 160 16.70 8.60 9.66
C LYS A 160 15.45 8.52 8.79
N ARG A 161 15.33 9.37 7.76
CA ARG A 161 14.20 9.34 6.83
C ARG A 161 14.18 8.05 6.01
N ALA A 162 15.32 7.62 5.49
CA ALA A 162 15.44 6.39 4.73
C ALA A 162 15.10 5.16 5.59
N MET A 163 15.60 5.10 6.86
CA MET A 163 15.24 4.05 7.82
C MET A 163 13.74 4.02 8.10
N PHE A 164 13.15 5.19 8.34
CA PHE A 164 11.70 5.29 8.59
C PHE A 164 10.88 4.81 7.39
N SER A 165 11.28 5.17 6.16
CA SER A 165 10.59 4.75 4.93
C SER A 165 10.61 3.24 4.76
N LEU A 166 11.78 2.60 4.96
CA LEU A 166 11.90 1.14 4.90
C LEU A 166 11.12 0.45 6.02
N ALA A 167 11.23 0.94 7.27
CA ALA A 167 10.51 0.39 8.42
C ALA A 167 8.99 0.47 8.22
N SER A 168 8.51 1.60 7.71
CA SER A 168 7.09 1.80 7.40
C SER A 168 6.61 0.86 6.29
N PHE A 169 7.39 0.67 5.24
CA PHE A 169 7.08 -0.26 4.16
C PHE A 169 7.01 -1.71 4.65
N LEU A 170 7.93 -2.10 5.54
CA LEU A 170 7.97 -3.44 6.14
C LEU A 170 7.00 -3.61 7.32
N ASN A 171 6.22 -2.57 7.64
CA ASN A 171 5.31 -2.53 8.80
C ASN A 171 6.00 -2.86 10.14
N LEU A 172 7.25 -2.41 10.28
CA LEU A 172 8.02 -2.52 11.54
C LEU A 172 7.72 -1.35 12.46
N ASP A 173 8.08 -1.47 13.75
CA ASP A 173 7.98 -0.37 14.69
C ASP A 173 8.85 0.81 14.22
N LYS A 174 8.31 2.03 14.36
CA LYS A 174 8.94 3.30 13.93
C LYS A 174 10.30 3.55 14.61
N ASN A 175 10.56 2.92 15.74
CA ASN A 175 11.81 3.04 16.50
C ASN A 175 12.83 1.96 16.17
N THR A 176 12.52 1.06 15.22
CA THR A 176 13.43 -0.03 14.84
C THR A 176 14.68 0.55 14.17
N GLN A 177 15.84 0.28 14.72
CA GLN A 177 17.11 0.61 14.07
C GLN A 177 17.49 -0.50 13.08
N ILE A 178 17.49 -0.14 11.81
CA ILE A 178 17.86 -1.06 10.72
C ILE A 178 19.31 -0.75 10.31
N LYS A 179 20.17 -1.75 10.43
CA LYS A 179 21.53 -1.71 9.90
C LYS A 179 21.58 -2.68 8.72
N LEU A 180 21.97 -2.18 7.57
CA LEU A 180 22.11 -3.00 6.38
C LEU A 180 23.53 -3.54 6.28
N GLU A 181 23.64 -4.81 5.91
CA GLU A 181 24.88 -5.41 5.45
C GLU A 181 24.79 -5.58 3.92
N LEU A 182 25.63 -4.86 3.22
CA LEU A 182 25.69 -4.93 1.77
C LEU A 182 26.54 -6.13 1.35
N PRO A 183 26.14 -6.88 0.32
CA PRO A 183 26.99 -7.91 -0.24
C PRO A 183 28.29 -7.29 -0.76
N SER A 184 29.42 -7.91 -0.47
CA SER A 184 30.74 -7.41 -0.82
C SER A 184 31.00 -7.38 -2.34
N ARG A 185 30.23 -8.11 -3.11
CA ARG A 185 30.32 -8.18 -4.56
C ARG A 185 28.97 -8.53 -5.18
N PRO A 186 28.41 -7.71 -6.07
CA PRO A 186 27.23 -8.10 -6.83
C PRO A 186 27.60 -9.22 -7.81
N GLU A 187 26.86 -10.33 -7.78
CA GLU A 187 26.96 -11.35 -8.82
C GLU A 187 26.20 -10.87 -10.06
N MET A 188 26.84 -10.99 -11.22
CA MET A 188 26.17 -10.76 -12.50
C MET A 188 25.22 -11.92 -12.75
N VAL A 189 23.93 -11.63 -12.78
CA VAL A 189 22.89 -12.59 -13.16
C VAL A 189 22.62 -12.39 -14.65
N ASP A 190 22.78 -13.46 -15.44
CA ASP A 190 22.32 -13.49 -16.83
C ASP A 190 20.78 -13.46 -16.81
N ILE A 191 20.21 -12.36 -17.27
CA ILE A 191 18.76 -12.22 -17.44
C ILE A 191 18.42 -12.76 -18.82
N PRO A 192 17.73 -13.91 -18.93
CA PRO A 192 17.26 -14.35 -20.24
C PRO A 192 16.25 -13.33 -20.76
N VAL A 193 16.56 -12.73 -21.89
CA VAL A 193 15.67 -11.85 -22.64
C VAL A 193 14.86 -12.74 -23.57
N ASP A 194 13.64 -13.13 -23.15
CA ASP A 194 12.64 -13.80 -23.99
C ASP A 194 11.81 -12.77 -24.77
#